data_1888206ae6e48671427f4a1826b277e9
#
_entry.id   1888206ae6e48671427f4a1826b277e9
#
_cell.length_a   1.000
_cell.length_b   1.000
_cell.length_c   1.000
_cell.angle_alpha   90.00
_cell.angle_beta   90.00
_cell.angle_gamma   90.00
#
_symmetry.space_group_name_H-M   'P 1'
#
loop_
_entity.id
_entity.type
_entity.pdbx_description
1 polymer ?
#
loop_
_entity_poly.entity_id
_entity_poly.type
_entity_poly.pdbx_seq_one_letter_code
_entity_poly.pdbx_strand_id
1 'polypeptide(L)'
;PNYAATVVDLVKELGGRPFLTDCNTLYVGGRKHALDHMESAYKNGFMPYATGCHIIIGDGLKGTDETLVPVPGGEYVKEAKVGRALMDADILISLAHFKGHEATGFGGALKNIGMGGGSRAGKMEMHCDGKPQVDQSLCIGCGACIDICAHDAPHITDGLSWIDQDKCVGCGRCIAVCPTDAISNNDSSSNDKLNCKIAEYTHAICHGRPTFHINIVIEVSPNCDCHGENDLAIVPDVGFFASFDPIALDKACADAVNKQPFIPSSALGEREHCHHDHFTDTHPTTSWKVALEHGEKLGLGNMEYELFEVK
;
A
#
# COMPACT_ATOMS: atom_id res chain seq x y z
N PRO A 1 0.56 9.29 15.03
CA PRO A 1 1.03 8.47 16.14
C PRO A 1 -0.01 8.28 17.23
N ASN A 2 -0.77 9.32 17.62
CA ASN A 2 -1.73 9.26 18.71
C ASN A 2 -2.82 8.19 18.52
N TYR A 3 -3.38 8.07 17.33
CA TYR A 3 -4.37 7.02 17.03
C TYR A 3 -3.77 5.61 17.15
N ALA A 4 -2.52 5.44 16.70
CA ALA A 4 -1.81 4.17 16.86
C ALA A 4 -1.55 3.86 18.36
N ALA A 5 -1.16 4.85 19.16
CA ALA A 5 -0.98 4.69 20.59
C ALA A 5 -2.28 4.24 21.30
N THR A 6 -3.43 4.85 20.96
CA THR A 6 -4.73 4.46 21.51
C THR A 6 -5.08 2.98 21.20
N VAL A 7 -4.84 2.53 19.98
CA VAL A 7 -5.04 1.13 19.61
C VAL A 7 -4.06 0.21 20.35
N VAL A 8 -2.80 0.61 20.43
CA VAL A 8 -1.75 -0.12 21.18
C VAL A 8 -2.13 -0.29 22.65
N ASP A 9 -2.61 0.77 23.30
CA ASP A 9 -3.01 0.72 24.72
C ASP A 9 -4.19 -0.23 24.92
N LEU A 10 -5.21 -0.16 24.05
CA LEU A 10 -6.35 -1.08 24.09
C LEU A 10 -5.91 -2.55 23.92
N VAL A 11 -5.01 -2.81 22.97
CA VAL A 11 -4.49 -4.20 22.76
C VAL A 11 -3.76 -4.70 24.00
N LYS A 12 -2.97 -3.84 24.67
CA LYS A 12 -2.29 -4.21 25.93
C LYS A 12 -3.27 -4.45 27.09
N GLU A 13 -4.29 -3.60 27.22
CA GLU A 13 -5.35 -3.78 28.22
C GLU A 13 -6.07 -5.12 28.05
N LEU A 14 -6.23 -5.57 26.81
CA LEU A 14 -6.78 -6.89 26.48
C LEU A 14 -5.76 -8.05 26.60
N GLY A 15 -4.54 -7.77 27.07
CA GLY A 15 -3.48 -8.77 27.29
C GLY A 15 -2.65 -9.10 26.06
N GLY A 16 -2.80 -8.37 24.96
CA GLY A 16 -2.01 -8.54 23.75
C GLY A 16 -0.60 -7.95 23.83
N ARG A 17 0.28 -8.32 22.92
CA ARG A 17 1.64 -7.78 22.76
C ARG A 17 1.79 -7.12 21.40
N PRO A 18 1.41 -5.84 21.25
CA PRO A 18 1.39 -5.16 19.97
C PRO A 18 2.79 -4.76 19.49
N PHE A 19 2.95 -4.73 18.18
CA PHE A 19 4.00 -4.02 17.47
C PHE A 19 3.41 -3.34 16.24
N LEU A 20 4.03 -2.24 15.80
CA LEU A 20 3.68 -1.58 14.55
C LEU A 20 4.55 -2.15 13.43
N THR A 21 3.98 -2.29 12.25
CA THR A 21 4.70 -2.81 11.09
C THR A 21 4.24 -2.18 9.78
N ASP A 22 5.17 -2.11 8.84
CA ASP A 22 4.98 -1.85 7.42
C ASP A 22 6.14 -2.52 6.67
N CYS A 23 6.03 -2.70 5.36
CA CYS A 23 7.11 -3.25 4.52
C CYS A 23 7.80 -2.12 3.74
N ASN A 24 9.07 -2.36 3.39
CA ASN A 24 9.87 -1.41 2.60
C ASN A 24 9.20 -1.09 1.26
N THR A 25 9.42 0.14 0.78
CA THR A 25 8.83 0.62 -0.47
C THR A 25 9.73 0.40 -1.67
N LEU A 26 9.15 0.52 -2.88
CA LEU A 26 9.88 0.52 -4.15
C LEU A 26 10.32 1.92 -4.58
N TYR A 27 9.69 2.96 -3.99
CA TYR A 27 9.80 4.32 -4.48
C TYR A 27 11.00 5.06 -3.91
N VAL A 28 11.32 6.19 -4.55
CA VAL A 28 12.25 7.20 -4.04
C VAL A 28 11.81 7.65 -2.64
N GLY A 29 12.77 7.92 -1.77
CA GLY A 29 12.53 8.41 -0.41
C GLY A 29 13.08 7.49 0.68
N GLY A 30 12.86 7.88 1.92
CA GLY A 30 13.47 7.28 3.11
C GLY A 30 12.87 5.94 3.57
N ARG A 31 12.30 5.10 2.69
CA ARG A 31 11.64 3.84 3.08
C ARG A 31 12.04 2.62 2.25
N LYS A 32 13.15 2.71 1.51
CA LYS A 32 13.68 1.59 0.71
C LYS A 32 14.46 0.57 1.53
N HIS A 33 14.96 0.96 2.69
CA HIS A 33 15.79 0.18 3.58
C HIS A 33 15.27 0.31 5.00
N ALA A 34 15.28 -0.76 5.80
CA ALA A 34 14.63 -0.76 7.10
C ALA A 34 15.13 0.33 8.05
N LEU A 35 16.43 0.65 8.04
CA LEU A 35 16.96 1.70 8.92
C LEU A 35 16.41 3.07 8.53
N ASP A 36 16.40 3.40 7.24
CA ASP A 36 15.84 4.66 6.73
C ASP A 36 14.33 4.70 6.95
N HIS A 37 13.65 3.55 6.78
CA HIS A 37 12.22 3.42 7.01
C HIS A 37 11.86 3.66 8.49
N MET A 38 12.61 3.09 9.42
CA MET A 38 12.44 3.35 10.85
C MET A 38 12.74 4.80 11.20
N GLU A 39 13.80 5.39 10.62
CA GLU A 39 14.12 6.82 10.81
C GLU A 39 12.98 7.71 10.28
N SER A 40 12.42 7.39 9.11
CA SER A 40 11.25 8.09 8.57
C SER A 40 10.05 7.99 9.52
N ALA A 41 9.77 6.81 10.06
CA ALA A 41 8.72 6.61 11.06
C ALA A 41 8.98 7.44 12.32
N TYR A 42 10.20 7.46 12.81
CA TYR A 42 10.58 8.23 14.00
C TYR A 42 10.44 9.74 13.80
N LYS A 43 10.84 10.27 12.63
CA LYS A 43 10.66 11.69 12.27
C LYS A 43 9.19 12.10 12.24
N ASN A 44 8.30 11.14 11.96
CA ASN A 44 6.85 11.33 11.97
C ASN A 44 6.19 10.96 13.32
N GLY A 45 6.98 10.79 14.39
CA GLY A 45 6.48 10.54 15.73
C GLY A 45 6.15 9.09 16.06
N PHE A 46 6.36 8.14 15.15
CA PHE A 46 6.15 6.72 15.43
C PHE A 46 7.37 6.12 16.14
N MET A 47 7.61 6.57 17.37
CA MET A 47 8.67 6.04 18.22
C MET A 47 8.07 5.14 19.31
N PRO A 48 8.77 4.10 19.79
CA PRO A 48 8.27 3.25 20.87
C PRO A 48 7.82 4.01 22.12
N TYR A 49 8.48 5.12 22.43
CA TYR A 49 8.10 6.00 23.53
C TYR A 49 6.76 6.71 23.30
N ALA A 50 6.46 7.13 22.07
CA ALA A 50 5.24 7.85 21.73
C ALA A 50 4.06 6.91 21.45
N THR A 51 4.32 5.75 20.84
CA THR A 51 3.28 4.79 20.43
C THR A 51 3.07 3.65 21.43
N GLY A 52 3.95 3.54 22.44
CA GLY A 52 3.86 2.49 23.44
C GLY A 52 4.29 1.10 23.00
N CYS A 53 4.71 0.88 21.76
CA CYS A 53 5.20 -0.41 21.28
C CYS A 53 6.35 -0.26 20.26
N HIS A 54 7.03 -1.36 19.95
CA HIS A 54 8.13 -1.38 18.98
C HIS A 54 7.62 -1.36 17.55
N ILE A 55 8.48 -0.91 16.62
CA ILE A 55 8.29 -1.03 15.18
C ILE A 55 9.16 -2.18 14.68
N ILE A 56 8.58 -3.05 13.85
CA ILE A 56 9.27 -4.11 13.12
C ILE A 56 9.01 -3.90 11.64
N ILE A 57 10.05 -3.74 10.81
CA ILE A 57 9.87 -3.66 9.37
C ILE A 57 9.60 -5.06 8.85
N GLY A 58 8.41 -5.25 8.28
CA GLY A 58 7.79 -6.53 8.03
C GLY A 58 8.53 -7.45 7.07
N ASP A 59 9.28 -6.88 6.11
CA ASP A 59 10.05 -7.59 5.10
C ASP A 59 11.57 -7.48 5.31
N GLY A 60 12.01 -7.16 6.53
CA GLY A 60 13.40 -7.15 6.96
C GLY A 60 14.22 -6.00 6.39
N LEU A 61 15.55 -6.10 6.54
CA LEU A 61 16.50 -5.01 6.30
C LEU A 61 16.42 -4.45 4.87
N LYS A 62 16.26 -5.32 3.87
CA LYS A 62 16.31 -4.97 2.44
C LYS A 62 15.03 -5.32 1.68
N GLY A 63 13.93 -5.58 2.37
CA GLY A 63 12.65 -5.92 1.74
C GLY A 63 12.57 -7.32 1.15
N THR A 64 13.37 -8.25 1.65
CA THR A 64 13.53 -9.62 1.10
C THR A 64 13.23 -10.72 2.12
N ASP A 65 12.83 -10.37 3.34
CA ASP A 65 12.35 -11.33 4.34
C ASP A 65 10.85 -11.52 4.15
N GLU A 66 10.49 -12.57 3.43
CA GLU A 66 9.11 -12.78 2.98
C GLU A 66 8.63 -14.21 3.24
N THR A 67 7.32 -14.35 3.30
CA THR A 67 6.59 -15.63 3.29
C THR A 67 5.77 -15.70 2.03
N LEU A 68 5.81 -16.84 1.34
CA LEU A 68 4.90 -17.13 0.23
C LEU A 68 3.58 -17.64 0.79
N VAL A 69 2.50 -16.92 0.49
CA VAL A 69 1.16 -17.23 1.00
C VAL A 69 0.26 -17.57 -0.18
N PRO A 70 -0.30 -18.80 -0.24
CA PRO A 70 -1.25 -19.17 -1.29
C PRO A 70 -2.46 -18.22 -1.35
N VAL A 71 -2.94 -17.93 -2.57
CA VAL A 71 -4.15 -17.14 -2.81
C VAL A 71 -5.22 -18.05 -3.41
N PRO A 72 -6.04 -18.72 -2.60
CA PRO A 72 -7.12 -19.56 -3.11
C PRO A 72 -8.09 -18.72 -3.96
N GLY A 73 -8.35 -19.17 -5.18
CA GLY A 73 -9.20 -18.42 -6.12
C GLY A 73 -8.52 -17.23 -6.81
N GLY A 74 -7.26 -16.91 -6.50
CA GLY A 74 -6.53 -15.82 -7.12
C GLY A 74 -6.46 -15.95 -8.65
N GLU A 75 -6.81 -14.89 -9.36
CA GLU A 75 -6.80 -14.82 -10.82
C GLU A 75 -5.40 -14.45 -11.33
N TYR A 76 -4.78 -13.46 -10.68
CA TYR A 76 -3.49 -12.87 -11.08
C TYR A 76 -2.33 -13.36 -10.22
N VAL A 77 -2.56 -13.62 -8.93
CA VAL A 77 -1.54 -14.03 -7.97
C VAL A 77 -1.88 -15.41 -7.44
N LYS A 78 -0.95 -16.36 -7.55
CA LYS A 78 -1.12 -17.72 -7.01
C LYS A 78 -0.54 -17.85 -5.60
N GLU A 79 0.58 -17.18 -5.36
CA GLU A 79 1.27 -17.10 -4.07
C GLU A 79 1.71 -15.66 -3.83
N ALA A 80 1.12 -15.00 -2.85
CA ALA A 80 1.47 -13.64 -2.47
C ALA A 80 2.79 -13.63 -1.68
N LYS A 81 3.67 -12.70 -2.03
CA LYS A 81 4.96 -12.48 -1.36
C LYS A 81 4.77 -11.44 -0.27
N VAL A 82 4.54 -11.89 0.95
CA VAL A 82 4.15 -11.06 2.10
C VAL A 82 5.32 -10.91 3.07
N GLY A 83 5.49 -9.71 3.65
CA GLY A 83 6.48 -9.50 4.69
C GLY A 83 6.30 -10.49 5.86
N ARG A 84 7.39 -11.17 6.23
CA ARG A 84 7.33 -12.28 7.20
C ARG A 84 6.72 -11.87 8.53
N ALA A 85 7.11 -10.72 9.09
CA ALA A 85 6.62 -10.30 10.40
C ALA A 85 5.09 -10.09 10.45
N LEU A 86 4.44 -9.77 9.31
CA LEU A 86 2.99 -9.69 9.25
C LEU A 86 2.35 -11.09 9.39
N MET A 87 3.00 -12.10 8.80
CA MET A 87 2.46 -13.47 8.83
C MET A 87 2.78 -14.19 10.14
N ASP A 88 3.84 -13.80 10.85
CA ASP A 88 4.19 -14.31 12.17
C ASP A 88 3.29 -13.75 13.31
N ALA A 89 2.53 -12.69 13.05
CA ALA A 89 1.59 -12.13 14.01
C ALA A 89 0.31 -12.96 14.08
N ASP A 90 -0.22 -13.20 15.29
CA ASP A 90 -1.45 -13.97 15.51
C ASP A 90 -2.69 -13.22 15.02
N ILE A 91 -2.71 -11.89 15.19
CA ILE A 91 -3.82 -10.99 14.88
C ILE A 91 -3.30 -9.82 14.07
N LEU A 92 -4.06 -9.41 13.05
CA LEU A 92 -3.79 -8.20 12.28
C LEU A 92 -4.82 -7.11 12.59
N ILE A 93 -4.35 -5.94 13.03
CA ILE A 93 -5.17 -4.73 13.10
C ILE A 93 -4.65 -3.76 12.04
N SER A 94 -5.47 -3.44 11.05
CA SER A 94 -5.17 -2.43 10.04
C SER A 94 -5.63 -1.07 10.53
N LEU A 95 -4.74 -0.08 10.52
CA LEU A 95 -5.04 1.31 10.81
C LEU A 95 -4.64 2.13 9.59
N ALA A 96 -5.60 2.58 8.79
CA ALA A 96 -5.37 3.23 7.52
C ALA A 96 -5.89 4.67 7.52
N HIS A 97 -5.11 5.60 6.98
CA HIS A 97 -5.62 6.89 6.52
C HIS A 97 -6.37 6.68 5.20
N PHE A 98 -7.65 7.07 5.17
CA PHE A 98 -8.48 6.93 4.00
C PHE A 98 -8.41 8.21 3.15
N LYS A 99 -7.96 8.10 1.89
CA LYS A 99 -7.69 9.24 1.00
C LYS A 99 -7.80 8.84 -0.46
N GLY A 100 -7.80 9.82 -1.37
CA GLY A 100 -7.67 9.60 -2.80
C GLY A 100 -6.38 8.89 -3.21
N HIS A 101 -6.35 8.37 -4.43
CA HIS A 101 -5.18 7.70 -4.98
C HIS A 101 -5.23 7.66 -6.50
N GLU A 102 -4.17 8.08 -7.14
CA GLU A 102 -4.02 8.24 -8.59
C GLU A 102 -4.10 6.94 -9.41
N ALA A 103 -3.85 5.78 -8.81
CA ALA A 103 -3.90 4.48 -9.49
C ALA A 103 -5.04 3.57 -9.01
N THR A 104 -5.51 3.74 -7.77
CA THR A 104 -6.53 2.87 -7.18
C THR A 104 -7.86 3.57 -6.91
N GLY A 105 -7.97 4.85 -7.25
CA GLY A 105 -9.12 5.72 -6.95
C GLY A 105 -9.08 6.21 -5.52
N PHE A 106 -9.01 5.34 -4.53
CA PHE A 106 -8.71 5.66 -3.13
C PHE A 106 -7.75 4.65 -2.50
N GLY A 107 -7.21 4.98 -1.34
CA GLY A 107 -6.46 4.08 -0.47
C GLY A 107 -7.13 3.98 0.89
N GLY A 108 -7.58 2.79 1.25
CA GLY A 108 -8.20 2.43 2.53
C GLY A 108 -7.58 1.15 3.08
N ALA A 109 -8.37 0.33 3.76
CA ALA A 109 -7.92 -0.92 4.38
C ALA A 109 -7.32 -1.90 3.37
N LEU A 110 -7.97 -2.10 2.21
CA LEU A 110 -7.47 -3.01 1.18
C LEU A 110 -6.07 -2.63 0.71
N LYS A 111 -5.88 -1.36 0.34
CA LYS A 111 -4.56 -0.90 -0.11
C LYS A 111 -3.53 -0.93 1.01
N ASN A 112 -3.92 -0.53 2.22
CA ASN A 112 -3.03 -0.54 3.38
C ASN A 112 -2.50 -1.94 3.69
N ILE A 113 -3.36 -2.95 3.64
CA ILE A 113 -2.99 -4.35 3.91
C ILE A 113 -2.27 -4.95 2.70
N GLY A 114 -2.89 -4.95 1.53
CA GLY A 114 -2.39 -5.65 0.34
C GLY A 114 -1.08 -5.07 -0.17
N MET A 115 -1.06 -3.76 -0.47
CA MET A 115 0.15 -3.10 -0.93
C MET A 115 1.16 -2.90 0.22
N GLY A 116 0.70 -2.47 1.40
CA GLY A 116 1.56 -2.26 2.56
C GLY A 116 2.23 -3.54 3.03
N GLY A 117 1.48 -4.64 3.13
CA GLY A 117 1.98 -5.95 3.59
C GLY A 117 2.80 -6.74 2.58
N GLY A 118 2.72 -6.41 1.29
CA GLY A 118 3.59 -7.02 0.28
C GLY A 118 5.06 -6.74 0.54
N SER A 119 5.93 -7.76 0.43
CA SER A 119 7.38 -7.57 0.40
C SER A 119 7.77 -6.70 -0.80
N ARG A 120 9.06 -6.35 -0.93
CA ARG A 120 9.52 -5.62 -2.11
C ARG A 120 9.19 -6.36 -3.41
N ALA A 121 9.40 -7.68 -3.46
CA ALA A 121 9.05 -8.50 -4.61
C ALA A 121 7.52 -8.56 -4.82
N GLY A 122 6.74 -8.59 -3.74
CA GLY A 122 5.28 -8.54 -3.78
C GLY A 122 4.76 -7.20 -4.32
N LYS A 123 5.31 -6.09 -3.85
CA LYS A 123 4.97 -4.76 -4.39
C LYS A 123 5.29 -4.66 -5.89
N MET A 124 6.45 -5.21 -6.30
CA MET A 124 6.83 -5.26 -7.71
C MET A 124 5.84 -6.09 -8.53
N GLU A 125 5.45 -7.27 -8.06
CA GLU A 125 4.44 -8.12 -8.74
C GLU A 125 3.08 -7.43 -8.89
N MET A 126 2.66 -6.66 -7.88
CA MET A 126 1.42 -5.89 -7.97
C MET A 126 1.52 -4.79 -9.03
N HIS A 127 2.62 -4.05 -9.07
CA HIS A 127 2.76 -2.89 -9.96
C HIS A 127 3.07 -3.23 -11.41
N CYS A 128 3.88 -4.26 -11.69
CA CYS A 128 4.46 -4.41 -13.03
C CYS A 128 4.67 -5.86 -13.48
N ASP A 129 3.85 -6.78 -13.02
CA ASP A 129 4.06 -8.21 -13.27
C ASP A 129 5.45 -8.72 -12.82
N GLY A 130 6.09 -7.96 -11.93
CA GLY A 130 7.33 -8.32 -11.28
C GLY A 130 8.61 -7.91 -12.02
N LYS A 131 8.57 -7.05 -13.04
CA LYS A 131 9.79 -6.73 -13.82
C LYS A 131 10.08 -5.23 -13.90
N PRO A 132 11.23 -4.78 -13.34
CA PRO A 132 11.64 -3.38 -13.40
C PRO A 132 12.20 -3.00 -14.77
N GLN A 133 12.20 -1.70 -15.05
CA GLN A 133 12.84 -1.10 -16.22
C GLN A 133 13.81 0.02 -15.80
N VAL A 134 14.67 0.42 -16.73
CA VAL A 134 15.65 1.49 -16.52
C VAL A 134 15.28 2.70 -17.37
N ASP A 135 15.11 3.85 -16.71
CA ASP A 135 15.11 5.14 -17.39
C ASP A 135 16.56 5.53 -17.69
N GLN A 136 16.93 5.42 -18.96
CA GLN A 136 18.30 5.69 -19.40
C GLN A 136 18.69 7.18 -19.28
N SER A 137 17.72 8.08 -19.22
CA SER A 137 17.99 9.52 -19.02
C SER A 137 18.48 9.85 -17.61
N LEU A 138 18.13 9.02 -16.63
CA LEU A 138 18.55 9.14 -15.24
C LEU A 138 19.74 8.21 -14.90
N CYS A 139 20.02 7.24 -15.76
CA CYS A 139 21.06 6.26 -15.51
C CYS A 139 22.47 6.87 -15.67
N ILE A 140 23.31 6.68 -14.67
CA ILE A 140 24.72 7.13 -14.68
C ILE A 140 25.72 5.98 -14.89
N GLY A 141 25.24 4.77 -15.20
CA GLY A 141 26.11 3.62 -15.46
C GLY A 141 26.94 3.14 -14.28
N CYS A 142 26.53 3.40 -13.03
CA CYS A 142 27.33 3.11 -11.83
C CYS A 142 27.52 1.63 -11.51
N GLY A 143 26.74 0.71 -12.10
CA GLY A 143 26.86 -0.74 -11.91
C GLY A 143 26.20 -1.30 -10.64
N ALA A 144 25.70 -0.48 -9.71
CA ALA A 144 25.11 -0.93 -8.45
C ALA A 144 23.96 -1.96 -8.62
N CYS A 145 23.19 -1.85 -9.69
CA CYS A 145 22.15 -2.81 -10.04
C CYS A 145 22.69 -4.18 -10.45
N ILE A 146 23.89 -4.23 -11.07
CA ILE A 146 24.56 -5.48 -11.43
C ILE A 146 25.07 -6.15 -10.15
N ASP A 147 25.76 -5.41 -9.29
CA ASP A 147 26.39 -5.92 -8.07
C ASP A 147 25.37 -6.55 -7.11
N ILE A 148 24.13 -6.04 -7.09
CA ILE A 148 23.07 -6.54 -6.19
C ILE A 148 22.27 -7.70 -6.78
N CYS A 149 22.34 -7.93 -8.09
CA CYS A 149 21.49 -8.90 -8.77
C CYS A 149 22.04 -10.32 -8.66
N ALA A 150 21.25 -11.23 -8.05
CA ALA A 150 21.60 -12.65 -7.95
C ALA A 150 21.29 -13.46 -9.24
N HIS A 151 20.66 -12.82 -10.23
CA HIS A 151 20.15 -13.47 -11.45
C HIS A 151 20.81 -12.99 -12.73
N ASP A 152 21.85 -12.15 -12.59
CA ASP A 152 22.58 -11.61 -13.74
C ASP A 152 21.65 -11.00 -14.81
N ALA A 153 20.63 -10.25 -14.35
CA ALA A 153 19.65 -9.61 -15.23
C ALA A 153 20.02 -8.18 -15.66
N PRO A 154 20.61 -7.30 -14.80
CA PRO A 154 21.06 -6.00 -15.24
C PRO A 154 22.39 -6.08 -15.99
N HIS A 155 22.50 -5.33 -17.08
CA HIS A 155 23.72 -5.21 -17.89
C HIS A 155 23.98 -3.74 -18.21
N ILE A 156 25.24 -3.40 -18.57
CA ILE A 156 25.61 -2.07 -19.07
C ILE A 156 26.08 -2.20 -20.51
N THR A 157 25.50 -1.38 -21.39
CA THR A 157 25.89 -1.21 -22.78
C THR A 157 25.98 0.28 -23.05
N ASP A 158 27.07 0.73 -23.68
CA ASP A 158 27.35 2.14 -23.99
C ASP A 158 27.23 3.07 -22.76
N GLY A 159 27.63 2.56 -21.57
CA GLY A 159 27.62 3.33 -20.32
C GLY A 159 26.24 3.43 -19.62
N LEU A 160 25.20 2.82 -20.15
CA LEU A 160 23.86 2.82 -19.58
C LEU A 160 23.39 1.41 -19.23
N SER A 161 22.65 1.30 -18.13
CA SER A 161 22.10 0.02 -17.69
C SER A 161 20.82 -0.34 -18.47
N TRP A 162 20.62 -1.65 -18.64
CA TRP A 162 19.35 -2.26 -19.07
C TRP A 162 19.13 -3.56 -18.33
N ILE A 163 17.90 -4.08 -18.28
CA ILE A 163 17.55 -5.29 -17.57
C ILE A 163 17.05 -6.34 -18.54
N ASP A 164 17.74 -7.48 -18.54
CA ASP A 164 17.31 -8.68 -19.27
C ASP A 164 16.02 -9.22 -18.60
N GLN A 165 14.90 -9.05 -19.29
CA GLN A 165 13.59 -9.41 -18.78
C GLN A 165 13.39 -10.93 -18.68
N ASP A 166 14.14 -11.73 -19.41
CA ASP A 166 14.05 -13.19 -19.36
C ASP A 166 14.77 -13.75 -18.12
N LYS A 167 15.83 -13.08 -17.66
CA LYS A 167 16.56 -13.42 -16.44
C LYS A 167 15.97 -12.80 -15.18
N CYS A 168 15.25 -11.71 -15.33
CA CYS A 168 14.71 -10.97 -14.20
C CYS A 168 13.58 -11.72 -13.51
N VAL A 169 13.70 -11.93 -12.19
CA VAL A 169 12.69 -12.57 -11.33
C VAL A 169 11.81 -11.56 -10.57
N GLY A 170 11.96 -10.25 -10.82
CA GLY A 170 11.11 -9.23 -10.22
C GLY A 170 11.33 -8.95 -8.74
N CYS A 171 12.48 -9.31 -8.16
CA CYS A 171 12.73 -9.13 -6.71
C CYS A 171 12.89 -7.66 -6.26
N GLY A 172 13.03 -6.69 -7.19
CA GLY A 172 13.11 -5.25 -6.93
C GLY A 172 14.40 -4.77 -6.22
N ARG A 173 15.41 -5.62 -5.99
CA ARG A 173 16.65 -5.22 -5.31
C ARG A 173 17.39 -4.10 -6.04
N CYS A 174 17.42 -4.13 -7.38
CA CYS A 174 18.07 -3.11 -8.20
C CYS A 174 17.43 -1.72 -8.04
N ILE A 175 16.11 -1.64 -7.81
CA ILE A 175 15.41 -0.38 -7.53
C ILE A 175 15.93 0.23 -6.23
N ALA A 176 16.11 -0.61 -5.19
CA ALA A 176 16.51 -0.15 -3.86
C ALA A 176 17.92 0.45 -3.80
N VAL A 177 18.82 0.02 -4.69
CA VAL A 177 20.24 0.44 -4.68
C VAL A 177 20.56 1.46 -5.74
N CYS A 178 19.61 1.83 -6.61
CA CYS A 178 19.84 2.82 -7.64
C CYS A 178 20.00 4.22 -7.02
N PRO A 179 21.18 4.87 -7.14
CA PRO A 179 21.42 6.15 -6.49
C PRO A 179 20.73 7.34 -7.17
N THR A 180 20.32 7.18 -8.42
CA THR A 180 19.64 8.21 -9.23
C THR A 180 18.18 7.87 -9.46
N ASP A 181 17.65 6.80 -8.83
CA ASP A 181 16.30 6.29 -9.04
C ASP A 181 15.94 6.01 -10.51
N ALA A 182 16.96 5.76 -11.34
CA ALA A 182 16.80 5.40 -12.74
C ALA A 182 16.06 4.07 -12.95
N ILE A 183 15.98 3.22 -11.93
CA ILE A 183 15.30 1.93 -12.01
C ILE A 183 13.97 2.02 -11.28
N SER A 184 12.89 1.83 -12.01
CA SER A 184 11.52 1.88 -11.51
C SER A 184 10.73 0.63 -11.93
N ASN A 185 9.51 0.52 -11.42
CA ASN A 185 8.57 -0.46 -11.92
C ASN A 185 8.12 -0.10 -13.36
N ASN A 186 7.85 -1.13 -14.11
CA ASN A 186 7.25 -1.00 -15.43
C ASN A 186 5.73 -0.81 -15.28
N ASP A 187 5.16 0.28 -15.77
CA ASP A 187 3.71 0.59 -15.71
C ASP A 187 2.86 -0.27 -16.68
N SER A 188 3.30 -1.49 -16.98
CA SER A 188 2.60 -2.40 -17.89
C SER A 188 1.29 -2.97 -17.33
N SER A 189 1.11 -2.95 -15.99
CA SER A 189 -0.16 -3.36 -15.38
C SER A 189 -1.17 -2.22 -15.45
N SER A 190 -2.38 -2.51 -15.95
CA SER A 190 -3.48 -1.55 -15.86
C SER A 190 -3.85 -1.28 -14.40
N ASN A 191 -4.45 -0.12 -14.11
CA ASN A 191 -4.95 0.21 -12.79
C ASN A 191 -5.95 -0.83 -12.25
N ASP A 192 -6.76 -1.42 -13.12
CA ASP A 192 -7.71 -2.47 -12.73
C ASP A 192 -6.99 -3.75 -12.29
N LYS A 193 -5.96 -4.17 -13.03
CA LYS A 193 -5.14 -5.34 -12.66
C LYS A 193 -4.40 -5.10 -11.35
N LEU A 194 -3.87 -3.90 -11.13
CA LEU A 194 -3.27 -3.51 -9.87
C LEU A 194 -4.28 -3.63 -8.71
N ASN A 195 -5.50 -3.11 -8.91
CA ASN A 195 -6.58 -3.20 -7.93
C ASN A 195 -6.96 -4.65 -7.59
N CYS A 196 -7.07 -5.52 -8.60
CA CYS A 196 -7.31 -6.95 -8.38
C CYS A 196 -6.18 -7.60 -7.58
N LYS A 197 -4.92 -7.35 -7.95
CA LYS A 197 -3.76 -7.91 -7.22
C LYS A 197 -3.69 -7.42 -5.77
N ILE A 198 -4.03 -6.15 -5.49
CA ILE A 198 -4.11 -5.62 -4.12
C ILE A 198 -5.16 -6.40 -3.32
N ALA A 199 -6.34 -6.67 -3.89
CA ALA A 199 -7.38 -7.46 -3.23
C ALA A 199 -6.91 -8.91 -2.97
N GLU A 200 -6.20 -9.53 -3.90
CA GLU A 200 -5.62 -10.87 -3.76
C GLU A 200 -4.56 -10.93 -2.67
N TYR A 201 -3.68 -9.93 -2.58
CA TYR A 201 -2.71 -9.83 -1.48
C TYR A 201 -3.39 -9.60 -0.13
N THR A 202 -4.44 -8.75 -0.09
CA THR A 202 -5.23 -8.57 1.13
C THR A 202 -5.88 -9.87 1.57
N HIS A 203 -6.46 -10.62 0.62
CA HIS A 203 -7.03 -11.94 0.90
C HIS A 203 -5.98 -12.90 1.48
N ALA A 204 -4.79 -13.00 0.87
CA ALA A 204 -3.71 -13.84 1.38
C ALA A 204 -3.30 -13.47 2.81
N ILE A 205 -3.22 -12.18 3.12
CA ILE A 205 -2.80 -11.69 4.44
C ILE A 205 -3.89 -11.92 5.50
N CYS A 206 -5.16 -11.75 5.17
CA CYS A 206 -6.28 -11.82 6.12
C CYS A 206 -6.85 -13.22 6.29
N HIS A 207 -6.74 -14.08 5.27
CA HIS A 207 -7.38 -15.37 5.26
C HIS A 207 -6.89 -16.28 6.41
N GLY A 208 -7.84 -16.89 7.15
CA GLY A 208 -7.57 -17.90 8.16
C GLY A 208 -7.04 -17.36 9.49
N ARG A 209 -7.04 -16.05 9.73
CA ARG A 209 -6.68 -15.46 11.03
C ARG A 209 -7.60 -14.30 11.42
N PRO A 210 -7.68 -13.94 12.73
CA PRO A 210 -8.44 -12.79 13.17
C PRO A 210 -7.87 -11.48 12.62
N THR A 211 -8.75 -10.66 12.05
CA THR A 211 -8.38 -9.31 11.56
C THR A 211 -9.42 -8.29 12.02
N PHE A 212 -8.96 -7.04 12.21
CA PHE A 212 -9.83 -5.91 12.49
C PHE A 212 -9.30 -4.68 11.76
N HIS A 213 -10.17 -3.87 11.20
CA HIS A 213 -9.79 -2.78 10.32
C HIS A 213 -10.39 -1.47 10.79
N ILE A 214 -9.57 -0.41 10.77
CA ILE A 214 -9.95 0.95 11.14
C ILE A 214 -9.50 1.88 10.02
N ASN A 215 -10.44 2.66 9.46
CA ASN A 215 -10.15 3.72 8.52
C ASN A 215 -10.36 5.09 9.19
N ILE A 216 -9.37 5.96 9.04
CA ILE A 216 -9.38 7.34 9.50
C ILE A 216 -9.72 8.22 8.29
N VAL A 217 -10.96 8.72 8.24
CA VAL A 217 -11.51 9.49 7.11
C VAL A 217 -11.52 10.97 7.50
N ILE A 218 -10.34 11.52 7.66
CA ILE A 218 -10.08 12.94 7.95
C ILE A 218 -8.97 13.42 7.02
N GLU A 219 -8.92 14.69 6.69
CA GLU A 219 -7.92 15.26 5.79
C GLU A 219 -7.79 14.43 4.48
N VAL A 220 -8.92 14.09 3.86
CA VAL A 220 -8.99 13.24 2.68
C VAL A 220 -8.30 13.93 1.51
N SER A 221 -7.00 13.70 1.35
CA SER A 221 -6.18 14.25 0.26
C SER A 221 -6.55 13.64 -1.09
N PRO A 222 -6.33 14.35 -2.22
CA PRO A 222 -6.59 13.82 -3.56
C PRO A 222 -5.67 12.65 -3.92
N ASN A 223 -4.40 12.69 -3.45
CA ASN A 223 -3.35 11.74 -3.79
C ASN A 223 -2.91 10.90 -2.58
N CYS A 224 -2.12 9.86 -2.86
CA CYS A 224 -1.58 8.98 -1.84
C CYS A 224 -0.57 9.71 -0.93
N ASP A 225 -0.59 9.41 0.39
CA ASP A 225 0.43 9.87 1.36
C ASP A 225 1.86 9.39 1.05
N CYS A 226 2.03 8.56 0.02
CA CYS A 226 3.37 8.18 -0.45
C CYS A 226 4.08 9.31 -1.21
N HIS A 227 3.35 10.34 -1.64
CA HIS A 227 3.88 11.58 -2.18
C HIS A 227 4.38 12.50 -1.06
N GLY A 228 5.39 13.30 -1.36
CA GLY A 228 6.00 14.21 -0.38
C GLY A 228 5.35 15.59 -0.30
N GLU A 229 4.52 15.93 -1.26
CA GLU A 229 3.75 17.17 -1.31
C GLU A 229 2.48 17.07 -0.47
N ASN A 230 2.13 18.16 0.20
CA ASN A 230 0.85 18.32 0.86
C ASN A 230 -0.17 18.87 -0.13
N ASP A 231 -1.40 18.41 -0.01
CA ASP A 231 -2.52 18.86 -0.82
C ASP A 231 -3.73 19.18 0.07
N LEU A 232 -4.59 20.06 -0.41
CA LEU A 232 -5.83 20.37 0.31
C LEU A 232 -6.79 19.19 0.26
N ALA A 233 -7.41 18.87 1.39
CA ALA A 233 -8.44 17.84 1.44
C ALA A 233 -9.56 18.12 0.42
N ILE A 234 -10.07 17.06 -0.21
CA ILE A 234 -11.13 17.17 -1.23
C ILE A 234 -12.52 17.38 -0.62
N VAL A 235 -12.71 16.92 0.61
CA VAL A 235 -13.96 17.05 1.39
C VAL A 235 -13.63 17.41 2.85
N PRO A 236 -14.61 17.93 3.64
CA PRO A 236 -14.47 18.06 5.10
C PRO A 236 -14.24 16.70 5.77
N ASP A 237 -13.67 16.73 6.99
CA ASP A 237 -13.47 15.54 7.80
C ASP A 237 -14.78 14.78 8.03
N VAL A 238 -14.73 13.46 7.92
CA VAL A 238 -15.89 12.58 8.09
C VAL A 238 -15.89 11.88 9.44
N GLY A 239 -14.73 11.27 9.81
CA GLY A 239 -14.58 10.60 11.09
C GLY A 239 -13.83 9.27 11.00
N PHE A 240 -14.15 8.34 11.90
CA PHE A 240 -13.50 7.04 12.01
C PHE A 240 -14.50 5.93 11.73
N PHE A 241 -14.07 4.95 10.97
CA PHE A 241 -14.86 3.77 10.65
C PHE A 241 -14.09 2.50 11.04
N ALA A 242 -14.80 1.49 11.51
CA ALA A 242 -14.18 0.22 11.87
C ALA A 242 -15.06 -0.96 11.49
N SER A 243 -14.44 -2.08 11.09
CA SER A 243 -15.13 -3.32 10.74
C SER A 243 -14.18 -4.52 10.83
N PHE A 244 -14.74 -5.71 10.98
CA PHE A 244 -14.02 -6.96 10.72
C PHE A 244 -13.93 -7.29 9.22
N ASP A 245 -14.75 -6.64 8.40
CA ASP A 245 -14.80 -6.81 6.95
C ASP A 245 -14.14 -5.60 6.26
N PRO A 246 -12.99 -5.77 5.60
CA PRO A 246 -12.28 -4.67 4.96
C PRO A 246 -12.98 -4.16 3.69
N ILE A 247 -13.78 -4.99 3.01
CA ILE A 247 -14.57 -4.60 1.83
C ILE A 247 -15.71 -3.68 2.26
N ALA A 248 -16.51 -4.11 3.23
CA ALA A 248 -17.60 -3.32 3.81
C ALA A 248 -17.08 -1.98 4.35
N LEU A 249 -15.92 -2.01 5.03
CA LEU A 249 -15.28 -0.82 5.59
C LEU A 249 -14.93 0.19 4.51
N ASP A 250 -14.16 -0.22 3.50
CA ASP A 250 -13.72 0.67 2.42
C ASP A 250 -14.91 1.20 1.62
N LYS A 251 -15.93 0.36 1.38
CA LYS A 251 -17.18 0.78 0.73
C LYS A 251 -17.93 1.84 1.54
N ALA A 252 -18.09 1.64 2.85
CA ALA A 252 -18.75 2.58 3.74
C ALA A 252 -18.02 3.93 3.80
N CYS A 253 -16.67 3.90 3.83
CA CYS A 253 -15.85 5.11 3.79
C CYS A 253 -16.01 5.86 2.47
N ALA A 254 -15.97 5.17 1.33
CA ALA A 254 -16.14 5.77 0.01
C ALA A 254 -17.54 6.43 -0.11
N ASP A 255 -18.59 5.74 0.34
CA ASP A 255 -19.95 6.28 0.34
C ASP A 255 -20.09 7.50 1.26
N ALA A 256 -19.41 7.48 2.41
CA ALA A 256 -19.43 8.60 3.35
C ALA A 256 -18.73 9.84 2.80
N VAL A 257 -17.57 9.65 2.12
CA VAL A 257 -16.86 10.74 1.43
C VAL A 257 -17.71 11.30 0.28
N ASN A 258 -18.31 10.44 -0.55
CA ASN A 258 -19.14 10.87 -1.68
C ASN A 258 -20.42 11.62 -1.27
N LYS A 259 -20.85 11.50 -0.01
CA LYS A 259 -21.98 12.27 0.56
C LYS A 259 -21.58 13.67 1.05
N GLN A 260 -20.27 13.94 1.20
CA GLN A 260 -19.82 15.25 1.67
C GLN A 260 -19.83 16.29 0.55
N PRO A 261 -20.02 17.58 0.86
CA PRO A 261 -19.73 18.63 -0.09
C PRO A 261 -18.24 18.66 -0.40
N PHE A 262 -17.86 18.88 -1.66
CA PHE A 262 -16.45 19.05 -2.00
C PHE A 262 -15.94 20.43 -1.56
N ILE A 263 -14.63 20.54 -1.34
CA ILE A 263 -13.95 21.82 -1.04
C ILE A 263 -13.61 22.51 -2.37
N PRO A 264 -14.18 23.69 -2.67
CA PRO A 264 -14.08 24.31 -4.00
C PRO A 264 -12.65 24.62 -4.47
N SER A 265 -11.72 24.87 -3.54
CA SER A 265 -10.32 25.17 -3.83
C SER A 265 -9.42 23.93 -3.83
N SER A 266 -9.99 22.74 -3.70
CA SER A 266 -9.24 21.47 -3.77
C SER A 266 -9.07 20.98 -5.21
N ALA A 267 -8.23 19.97 -5.39
CA ALA A 267 -8.05 19.29 -6.68
C ALA A 267 -9.39 18.77 -7.25
N LEU A 268 -10.31 18.31 -6.40
CA LEU A 268 -11.67 17.92 -6.81
C LEU A 268 -12.50 19.12 -7.25
N GLY A 269 -12.41 20.27 -6.55
CA GLY A 269 -13.16 21.49 -6.88
C GLY A 269 -12.76 22.12 -8.21
N GLU A 270 -11.57 21.83 -8.72
CA GLU A 270 -11.07 22.28 -10.02
C GLU A 270 -11.49 21.35 -11.19
N ARG A 271 -12.15 20.24 -10.92
CA ARG A 271 -12.56 19.24 -11.92
C ARG A 271 -14.00 19.40 -12.37
N GLU A 272 -14.32 18.82 -13.51
CA GLU A 272 -15.70 18.62 -13.94
C GLU A 272 -16.33 17.47 -13.14
N HIS A 273 -17.50 17.71 -12.55
CA HIS A 273 -18.23 16.72 -11.73
C HIS A 273 -19.19 15.90 -12.59
N CYS A 274 -18.61 15.06 -13.47
CA CYS A 274 -19.38 14.28 -14.46
C CYS A 274 -19.90 12.95 -13.91
N HIS A 275 -19.26 12.41 -12.88
CA HIS A 275 -19.51 11.04 -12.42
C HIS A 275 -20.30 10.96 -11.13
N HIS A 276 -20.52 12.09 -10.42
CA HIS A 276 -21.11 12.12 -9.09
C HIS A 276 -20.40 11.20 -8.08
N ASP A 277 -19.09 11.04 -8.27
CA ASP A 277 -18.20 10.20 -7.48
C ASP A 277 -16.88 10.96 -7.30
N HIS A 278 -16.61 11.41 -6.08
CA HIS A 278 -15.48 12.28 -5.77
C HIS A 278 -14.12 11.66 -6.13
N PHE A 279 -13.99 10.37 -5.99
CA PHE A 279 -12.73 9.68 -6.34
C PHE A 279 -12.57 9.54 -7.86
N THR A 280 -13.65 9.19 -8.57
CA THR A 280 -13.62 9.12 -10.04
C THR A 280 -13.48 10.50 -10.66
N ASP A 281 -14.13 11.53 -10.12
CA ASP A 281 -13.98 12.91 -10.61
C ASP A 281 -12.57 13.45 -10.33
N THR A 282 -11.93 13.06 -9.21
CA THR A 282 -10.52 13.39 -8.92
C THR A 282 -9.55 12.66 -9.85
N HIS A 283 -9.77 11.36 -10.09
CA HIS A 283 -8.91 10.48 -10.88
C HIS A 283 -9.70 9.70 -11.94
N PRO A 284 -10.09 10.33 -13.08
CA PRO A 284 -11.01 9.72 -14.05
C PRO A 284 -10.49 8.45 -14.74
N THR A 285 -9.19 8.18 -14.66
CA THR A 285 -8.57 7.00 -15.28
C THR A 285 -8.53 5.78 -14.35
N THR A 286 -9.14 5.87 -13.16
CA THR A 286 -9.13 4.80 -12.15
C THR A 286 -10.54 4.36 -11.80
N SER A 287 -10.68 3.13 -11.29
CA SER A 287 -11.92 2.61 -10.73
C SER A 287 -11.65 1.94 -9.38
N TRP A 288 -12.04 2.61 -8.30
CA TRP A 288 -11.90 2.07 -6.95
C TRP A 288 -12.81 0.84 -6.69
N LYS A 289 -13.88 0.68 -7.47
CA LYS A 289 -14.84 -0.43 -7.33
C LYS A 289 -14.22 -1.77 -7.66
N VAL A 290 -13.27 -1.80 -8.59
CA VAL A 290 -12.60 -3.04 -9.06
C VAL A 290 -11.98 -3.82 -7.91
N ALA A 291 -11.29 -3.17 -6.98
CA ALA A 291 -10.68 -3.85 -5.83
C ALA A 291 -11.74 -4.48 -4.91
N LEU A 292 -12.85 -3.77 -4.67
CA LEU A 292 -13.95 -4.26 -3.82
C LEU A 292 -14.66 -5.44 -4.47
N GLU A 293 -15.05 -5.31 -5.74
CA GLU A 293 -15.74 -6.36 -6.50
C GLU A 293 -14.89 -7.63 -6.63
N HIS A 294 -13.58 -7.47 -6.86
CA HIS A 294 -12.67 -8.60 -6.93
C HIS A 294 -12.47 -9.25 -5.57
N GLY A 295 -12.33 -8.46 -4.49
CA GLY A 295 -12.23 -8.96 -3.13
C GLY A 295 -13.49 -9.71 -2.67
N GLU A 296 -14.68 -9.24 -3.05
CA GLU A 296 -15.94 -9.93 -2.78
C GLU A 296 -16.00 -11.29 -3.50
N LYS A 297 -15.57 -11.39 -4.76
CA LYS A 297 -15.46 -12.66 -5.49
C LYS A 297 -14.53 -13.66 -4.80
N LEU A 298 -13.47 -13.18 -4.15
CA LEU A 298 -12.53 -14.02 -3.39
C LEU A 298 -13.07 -14.45 -2.01
N GLY A 299 -14.22 -13.91 -1.57
CA GLY A 299 -14.77 -14.14 -0.25
C GLY A 299 -14.04 -13.41 0.88
N LEU A 300 -13.36 -12.31 0.55
CA LEU A 300 -12.68 -11.46 1.52
C LEU A 300 -13.66 -10.68 2.41
N GLY A 301 -14.84 -10.33 1.88
CA GLY A 301 -15.90 -9.58 2.54
C GLY A 301 -17.07 -9.30 1.60
N ASN A 302 -17.94 -8.36 1.97
CA ASN A 302 -19.12 -7.98 1.21
C ASN A 302 -19.20 -6.46 1.03
N MET A 303 -19.71 -6.00 -0.12
CA MET A 303 -19.96 -4.57 -0.35
C MET A 303 -21.25 -4.07 0.33
N GLU A 304 -22.15 -4.97 0.73
CA GLU A 304 -23.31 -4.61 1.54
C GLU A 304 -22.90 -4.46 3.01
N TYR A 305 -23.33 -3.38 3.65
CA TYR A 305 -23.00 -3.09 5.05
C TYR A 305 -24.15 -2.42 5.80
N GLU A 306 -24.14 -2.56 7.10
CA GLU A 306 -24.97 -1.79 8.03
C GLU A 306 -24.07 -0.87 8.86
N LEU A 307 -24.42 0.41 8.94
CA LEU A 307 -23.62 1.41 9.65
C LEU A 307 -24.25 1.73 11.01
N PHE A 308 -23.48 1.54 12.06
CA PHE A 308 -23.85 1.89 13.43
C PHE A 308 -23.02 3.08 13.90
N GLU A 309 -23.68 4.14 14.37
CA GLU A 309 -23.00 5.27 15.00
C GLU A 309 -22.68 4.94 16.46
N VAL A 310 -21.41 4.98 16.80
CA VAL A 310 -20.90 4.80 18.18
C VAL A 310 -20.72 6.19 18.79
N LYS A 311 -21.42 6.46 19.92
CA LYS A 311 -21.37 7.73 20.65
C LYS A 311 -20.46 7.63 21.85
#